data_784a62d3462bb0860a555917ec589c3e
#
_entry.id   784a62d3462bb0860a555917ec589c3e
#
_cell.length_a   1.000
_cell.length_b   1.000
_cell.length_c   1.000
_cell.angle_alpha   90.00
_cell.angle_beta   90.00
_cell.angle_gamma   90.00
#
_symmetry.space_group_name_H-M   'P 1'
#
loop_
_entity.id
_entity.type
_entity.pdbx_description
1 polymer ?
#
loop_
_entity_poly.entity_id
_entity_poly.type
_entity_poly.pdbx_seq_one_letter_code
_entity_poly.pdbx_strand_id
1 'polypeptide(L)'
;MTAQPVPHLDLAFRALADPTRRAILAAVRDRPRAVGELAEQVGLSQQAASHHLRILRTAGLARGQRQGTRHLFVVDTDGLAATRQYLDGFWPSRLAALKAAVESGTAAVARDDHG
;
A
#
# COMPACT_ATOMS: atom_id res chain seq x y z
N MET A 1 -9.87 0.46 29.16
CA MET A 1 -10.22 -0.39 28.04
C MET A 1 -8.97 -0.75 27.22
N THR A 2 -8.83 -1.98 26.87
CA THR A 2 -7.67 -2.42 26.14
C THR A 2 -7.95 -2.35 24.65
N ALA A 3 -7.08 -1.70 23.91
CA ALA A 3 -7.22 -1.68 22.45
C ALA A 3 -7.01 -3.08 21.91
N GLN A 4 -7.88 -3.50 21.05
CA GLN A 4 -7.75 -4.78 20.39
C GLN A 4 -6.72 -4.64 19.27
N PRO A 5 -5.65 -5.43 19.26
CA PRO A 5 -4.72 -5.38 18.14
C PRO A 5 -5.42 -5.89 16.88
N VAL A 6 -5.05 -5.31 15.77
CA VAL A 6 -5.49 -5.78 14.46
C VAL A 6 -4.28 -6.43 13.81
N PRO A 7 -4.13 -7.76 13.91
CA PRO A 7 -2.89 -8.42 13.48
C PRO A 7 -2.48 -8.10 12.05
N HIS A 8 -3.44 -8.02 11.14
CA HIS A 8 -3.13 -7.69 9.74
C HIS A 8 -2.58 -6.28 9.62
N LEU A 9 -3.13 -5.35 10.38
CA LEU A 9 -2.69 -3.96 10.35
C LEU A 9 -1.26 -3.82 10.86
N ASP A 10 -0.96 -4.50 11.97
CA ASP A 10 0.39 -4.49 12.53
C ASP A 10 1.41 -5.06 11.55
N LEU A 11 1.07 -6.19 10.93
CA LEU A 11 1.94 -6.82 9.95
C LEU A 11 2.14 -5.91 8.73
N ALA A 12 1.08 -5.24 8.29
CA ALA A 12 1.17 -4.33 7.16
C ALA A 12 2.12 -3.18 7.45
N PHE A 13 2.01 -2.57 8.62
CA PHE A 13 2.90 -1.48 8.98
C PHE A 13 4.34 -1.93 9.13
N ARG A 14 4.57 -3.10 9.70
CA ARG A 14 5.92 -3.65 9.80
C ARG A 14 6.51 -3.92 8.43
N ALA A 15 5.73 -4.48 7.54
CA ALA A 15 6.19 -4.74 6.18
C ALA A 15 6.54 -3.43 5.47
N LEU A 16 5.70 -2.41 5.62
CA LEU A 16 5.92 -1.12 4.97
C LEU A 16 6.99 -0.27 5.62
N ALA A 17 7.47 -0.65 6.80
CA ALA A 17 8.52 0.09 7.47
C ALA A 17 9.90 -0.10 6.80
N ASP A 18 10.06 -1.12 5.98
CA ASP A 18 11.31 -1.41 5.32
C ASP A 18 11.32 -0.79 3.92
N PRO A 19 12.30 0.06 3.61
CA PRO A 19 12.34 0.72 2.30
C PRO A 19 12.49 -0.25 1.13
N THR A 20 13.19 -1.37 1.33
CA THR A 20 13.33 -2.38 0.27
C THR A 20 11.97 -3.00 -0.05
N ARG A 21 11.19 -3.31 0.95
CA ARG A 21 9.86 -3.86 0.73
C ARG A 21 8.93 -2.84 0.05
N ARG A 22 9.05 -1.57 0.41
CA ARG A 22 8.30 -0.54 -0.29
C ARG A 22 8.69 -0.46 -1.77
N ALA A 23 9.97 -0.62 -2.07
CA ALA A 23 10.44 -0.62 -3.45
C ALA A 23 9.90 -1.82 -4.23
N ILE A 24 9.86 -2.98 -3.60
CA ILE A 24 9.30 -4.19 -4.23
C ILE A 24 7.81 -3.98 -4.50
N LEU A 25 7.09 -3.47 -3.52
CA LEU A 25 5.66 -3.25 -3.67
C LEU A 25 5.37 -2.23 -4.77
N ALA A 26 6.15 -1.18 -4.86
CA ALA A 26 6.03 -0.20 -5.93
C ALA A 26 6.29 -0.81 -7.31
N ALA A 27 7.24 -1.74 -7.39
CA ALA A 27 7.56 -2.40 -8.65
C ALA A 27 6.40 -3.26 -9.16
N VAL A 28 5.69 -3.94 -8.26
CA VAL A 28 4.55 -4.77 -8.67
C VAL A 28 3.26 -3.95 -8.81
N ARG A 29 3.25 -2.71 -8.33
CA ARG A 29 2.12 -1.81 -8.54
C ARG A 29 1.89 -1.55 -10.03
N ASP A 30 2.97 -1.40 -10.78
CA ASP A 30 2.89 -1.06 -12.19
C ASP A 30 2.42 -2.24 -13.04
N ARG A 31 2.91 -3.42 -12.73
CA ARG A 31 2.50 -4.65 -13.41
C ARG A 31 2.97 -5.87 -12.63
N PRO A 32 2.34 -7.04 -12.87
CA PRO A 32 2.81 -8.27 -12.24
C PRO A 32 4.26 -8.55 -12.63
N ARG A 33 5.03 -9.07 -11.67
CA ARG A 33 6.45 -9.38 -11.92
C ARG A 33 6.83 -10.67 -11.21
N ALA A 34 7.76 -11.39 -11.83
CA ALA A 34 8.35 -12.58 -11.20
C ALA A 34 9.42 -12.17 -10.20
N VAL A 35 9.74 -13.08 -9.27
CA VAL A 35 10.73 -12.79 -8.24
C VAL A 35 12.09 -12.43 -8.81
N GLY A 36 12.49 -13.06 -9.89
CA GLY A 36 13.77 -12.75 -10.54
C GLY A 36 13.82 -11.33 -11.07
N GLU A 37 12.73 -10.88 -11.67
CA GLU A 37 12.64 -9.50 -12.15
C GLU A 37 12.72 -8.51 -11.00
N LEU A 38 12.04 -8.81 -9.90
CA LEU A 38 12.05 -7.95 -8.73
C LEU A 38 13.43 -7.88 -8.10
N ALA A 39 14.10 -9.02 -7.98
CA ALA A 39 15.44 -9.07 -7.43
C ALA A 39 16.40 -8.19 -8.23
N GLU A 40 16.32 -8.29 -9.54
CA GLU A 40 17.17 -7.49 -10.42
C GLU A 40 16.86 -6.01 -10.29
N GLN A 41 15.59 -5.68 -10.28
CA GLN A 41 15.17 -4.28 -10.26
C GLN A 41 15.54 -3.57 -8.97
N VAL A 42 15.49 -4.26 -7.84
CA VAL A 42 15.81 -3.65 -6.54
C VAL A 42 17.22 -3.96 -6.07
N GLY A 43 18.00 -4.67 -6.88
CA GLY A 43 19.40 -4.94 -6.56
C GLY A 43 19.59 -5.96 -5.45
N LEU A 44 18.77 -6.99 -5.41
CA LEU A 44 18.85 -8.04 -4.39
C LEU A 44 19.14 -9.38 -5.04
N SER A 45 19.61 -10.33 -4.22
CA SER A 45 19.59 -11.73 -4.64
C SER A 45 18.12 -12.19 -4.74
N GLN A 46 17.92 -13.23 -5.54
CA GLN A 46 16.57 -13.80 -5.66
C GLN A 46 16.07 -14.32 -4.32
N GLN A 47 16.98 -14.87 -3.52
CA GLN A 47 16.65 -15.39 -2.20
C GLN A 47 16.18 -14.28 -1.26
N ALA A 48 16.87 -13.14 -1.27
CA ALA A 48 16.47 -12.00 -0.46
C ALA A 48 15.14 -11.41 -0.93
N ALA A 49 14.94 -11.31 -2.23
CA ALA A 49 13.67 -10.84 -2.78
C ALA A 49 12.53 -11.75 -2.38
N SER A 50 12.75 -13.07 -2.43
CA SER A 50 11.74 -14.05 -1.99
C SER A 50 11.39 -13.87 -0.52
N HIS A 51 12.38 -13.58 0.31
CA HIS A 51 12.16 -13.34 1.73
C HIS A 51 11.25 -12.12 1.95
N HIS A 52 11.57 -11.03 1.28
CA HIS A 52 10.76 -9.81 1.40
C HIS A 52 9.34 -10.01 0.85
N LEU A 53 9.21 -10.76 -0.23
CA LEU A 53 7.90 -11.06 -0.80
C LEU A 53 7.06 -11.91 0.15
N ARG A 54 7.70 -12.84 0.86
CA ARG A 54 6.99 -13.66 1.85
C ARG A 54 6.43 -12.77 2.96
N ILE A 55 7.21 -11.80 3.42
CA ILE A 55 6.75 -10.87 4.45
C ILE A 55 5.56 -10.04 3.92
N LEU A 56 5.67 -9.53 2.71
CA LEU A 56 4.59 -8.78 2.09
C LEU A 56 3.32 -9.60 1.92
N ARG A 57 3.47 -10.86 1.52
CA ARG A 57 2.32 -11.76 1.38
C ARG A 57 1.67 -12.06 2.72
N THR A 58 2.47 -12.35 3.72
CA THR A 58 1.96 -12.62 5.07
C THR A 58 1.22 -11.42 5.62
N ALA A 59 1.69 -10.22 5.28
CA ALA A 59 1.04 -8.98 5.69
C ALA A 59 -0.20 -8.64 4.86
N GLY A 60 -0.51 -9.42 3.83
CA GLY A 60 -1.67 -9.18 2.99
C GLY A 60 -1.50 -8.05 1.99
N LEU A 61 -0.26 -7.63 1.71
CA LEU A 61 0.01 -6.52 0.81
C LEU A 61 0.35 -6.96 -0.60
N ALA A 62 0.76 -8.21 -0.76
CA ALA A 62 1.08 -8.79 -2.05
C ALA A 62 0.51 -10.19 -2.12
N ARG A 63 0.25 -10.67 -3.32
CA ARG A 63 -0.19 -12.04 -3.52
C ARG A 63 0.44 -12.60 -4.78
N GLY A 64 0.48 -13.92 -4.85
CA GLY A 64 0.96 -14.61 -6.03
C GLY A 64 -0.14 -14.75 -7.06
N GLN A 65 0.27 -14.79 -8.31
CA GLN A 65 -0.65 -14.94 -9.43
C GLN A 65 0.04 -15.81 -10.48
N ARG A 66 -0.62 -16.87 -10.86
CA ARG A 66 -0.10 -17.72 -11.92
C ARG A 66 -0.52 -17.22 -13.28
N GLN A 67 0.44 -17.21 -14.19
CA GLN A 67 0.18 -16.87 -15.58
C GLN A 67 0.92 -17.87 -16.44
N GLY A 68 0.23 -18.89 -16.89
CA GLY A 68 0.86 -20.02 -17.54
C GLY A 68 1.75 -20.77 -16.56
N THR A 69 3.03 -20.95 -16.91
CA THR A 69 4.00 -21.58 -16.03
C THR A 69 4.69 -20.57 -15.11
N ARG A 70 4.43 -19.28 -15.31
CA ARG A 70 5.08 -18.22 -14.55
C ARG A 70 4.35 -17.96 -13.25
N HIS A 71 5.13 -17.72 -12.20
CA HIS A 71 4.60 -17.29 -10.91
C HIS A 71 4.93 -15.81 -10.76
N LEU A 72 3.90 -15.00 -10.76
CA LEU A 72 4.06 -13.54 -10.69
C LEU A 72 3.51 -13.03 -9.37
N PHE A 73 3.94 -11.83 -9.01
CA PHE A 73 3.47 -11.16 -7.81
C PHE A 73 2.76 -9.88 -8.19
N VAL A 74 1.70 -9.58 -7.47
CA VAL A 74 0.88 -8.39 -7.68
C VAL A 74 0.57 -7.77 -6.32
N VAL A 75 0.19 -6.50 -6.33
CA VAL A 75 -0.31 -5.86 -5.12
C VAL A 75 -1.66 -6.47 -4.75
N ASP A 76 -1.83 -6.76 -3.48
CA ASP A 76 -3.13 -7.18 -2.95
C ASP A 76 -3.88 -5.95 -2.48
N THR A 77 -4.76 -5.45 -3.34
CA THR A 77 -5.47 -4.20 -3.06
C THR A 77 -6.46 -4.36 -1.91
N ASP A 78 -7.01 -5.55 -1.72
CA ASP A 78 -7.90 -5.81 -0.58
C ASP A 78 -7.14 -5.71 0.74
N GLY A 79 -5.92 -6.26 0.78
CA GLY A 79 -5.10 -6.15 1.97
C GLY A 79 -4.68 -4.72 2.26
N LEU A 80 -4.35 -3.96 1.22
CA LEU A 80 -4.01 -2.55 1.37
C LEU A 80 -5.20 -1.72 1.83
N ALA A 81 -6.40 -2.11 1.46
CA ALA A 81 -7.62 -1.38 1.82
C ALA A 81 -7.77 -1.26 3.34
N ALA A 82 -7.42 -2.30 4.08
CA ALA A 82 -7.51 -2.26 5.55
C ALA A 82 -6.58 -1.20 6.13
N THR A 83 -5.36 -1.10 5.61
CA THR A 83 -4.40 -0.09 6.03
C THR A 83 -4.90 1.31 5.68
N ARG A 84 -5.43 1.46 4.48
CA ARG A 84 -6.00 2.72 4.03
C ARG A 84 -7.16 3.16 4.91
N GLN A 85 -8.05 2.25 5.25
CA GLN A 85 -9.19 2.57 6.10
C GLN A 85 -8.75 3.07 7.46
N TYR A 86 -7.74 2.43 8.03
CA TYR A 86 -7.20 2.89 9.30
C TYR A 86 -6.69 4.31 9.20
N LEU A 87 -5.89 4.59 8.18
CA LEU A 87 -5.33 5.93 7.98
C LEU A 87 -6.40 6.96 7.68
N ASP A 88 -7.39 6.60 6.89
CA ASP A 88 -8.50 7.49 6.54
C ASP A 88 -9.25 7.98 7.77
N GLY A 89 -9.26 7.19 8.83
CA GLY A 89 -9.92 7.59 10.07
C GLY A 89 -9.34 8.81 10.75
N PHE A 90 -8.12 9.21 10.36
CA PHE A 90 -7.47 10.38 10.93
C PHE A 90 -7.82 11.67 10.21
N TRP A 91 -8.55 11.58 9.13
CA TRP A 91 -9.01 12.75 8.38
C TRP A 91 -10.52 12.88 8.52
N PRO A 92 -11.05 14.09 8.38
CA PRO A 92 -12.50 14.25 8.31
C PRO A 92 -13.06 13.46 7.13
N SER A 93 -14.30 13.01 7.28
CA SER A 93 -14.97 12.31 6.19
C SER A 93 -15.03 13.22 4.96
N ARG A 94 -15.18 12.63 3.78
CA ARG A 94 -15.32 13.41 2.56
C ARG A 94 -16.45 14.42 2.66
N LEU A 95 -17.57 13.98 3.25
CA LEU A 95 -18.72 14.86 3.40
C LEU A 95 -18.41 16.02 4.33
N ALA A 96 -17.76 15.75 5.46
CA ALA A 96 -17.38 16.81 6.39
C ALA A 96 -16.35 17.75 5.77
N ALA A 97 -15.38 17.22 5.03
CA ALA A 97 -14.40 18.02 4.35
C ALA A 97 -15.04 18.91 3.30
N LEU A 98 -15.97 18.38 2.54
CA LEU A 98 -16.70 19.15 1.54
C LEU A 98 -17.52 20.25 2.18
N LYS A 99 -18.21 19.94 3.28
CA LYS A 99 -18.99 20.92 4.00
C LYS A 99 -18.12 22.06 4.53
N ALA A 100 -16.97 21.72 5.10
CA ALA A 100 -16.03 22.72 5.59
C ALA A 100 -15.51 23.62 4.47
N ALA A 101 -15.23 23.02 3.32
CA ALA A 101 -14.78 23.78 2.16
C ALA A 101 -15.85 24.74 1.66
N VAL A 102 -17.11 24.31 1.67
CA VAL A 102 -18.21 25.16 1.26
C VAL A 102 -18.44 26.30 2.26
N GLU A 103 -18.35 26.00 3.54
CA GLU A 103 -18.57 27.01 4.59
C GLU A 103 -17.49 28.08 4.61
N SER A 104 -16.27 27.72 4.29
CA SER A 104 -15.20 28.72 4.12
C SER A 104 -15.02 29.07 2.65
N GLY A 105 -16.03 28.81 1.87
CA GLY A 105 -15.97 28.65 0.45
C GLY A 105 -15.42 29.78 -0.35
N THR A 106 -15.77 31.02 -0.03
CA THR A 106 -15.31 32.12 -0.84
C THR A 106 -13.80 32.22 -0.85
N ALA A 107 -13.18 32.03 0.29
CA ALA A 107 -11.73 32.05 0.38
C ALA A 107 -11.11 30.87 -0.35
N ALA A 108 -11.74 29.71 -0.24
CA ALA A 108 -11.25 28.51 -0.92
C ALA A 108 -11.33 28.66 -2.44
N VAL A 109 -12.42 29.21 -2.93
CA VAL A 109 -12.59 29.46 -4.36
C VAL A 109 -11.55 30.44 -4.87
N ALA A 110 -11.30 31.50 -4.10
CA ALA A 110 -10.34 32.51 -4.51
C ALA A 110 -8.93 31.96 -4.65
N ARG A 111 -8.57 30.93 -3.88
CA ARG A 111 -7.24 30.37 -3.95
C ARG A 111 -7.09 29.24 -4.94
N ASP A 112 -8.19 28.75 -5.44
CA ASP A 112 -8.20 27.56 -6.25
C ASP A 112 -7.67 27.80 -7.65
N ASP A 113 -7.62 28.99 -8.07
CA ASP A 113 -7.23 29.32 -9.43
C ASP A 113 -5.79 29.01 -9.74
N HIS A 114 -4.96 28.78 -8.76
CA HIS A 114 -3.58 28.42 -9.03
C HIS A 114 -3.35 26.92 -9.02
N GLY A 115 -4.37 26.20 -8.82
CA GLY A 115 -4.44 24.73 -8.70
C GLY A 115 -3.46 23.91 -9.41
#